data_ce1fd388e6befbbd341530cc0c3412bd
#
_entry.id   ce1fd388e6befbbd341530cc0c3412bd
#
_cell.length_a   1.000
_cell.length_b   1.000
_cell.length_c   1.000
_cell.angle_alpha   90.00
_cell.angle_beta   90.00
_cell.angle_gamma   90.00
#
_symmetry.space_group_name_H-M   'P 1'
#
loop_
_entity.id
_entity.type
_entity.pdbx_description
1 polymer ?
#
loop_
_entity_poly.entity_id
_entity_poly.type
_entity_poly.pdbx_seq_one_letter_code
_entity_poly.pdbx_strand_id
1 'polypeptide(L)'
;VEENLDLLERMKKGEFKDGEKVLRAKIDMTSPNINMRDPIIYRIAHATHHNTGDNWCIYPMYDFAHPLEDAIEGITHSICTLEFEDHRPLYDWFVRECEMESTPRQIEFARLNITNTVMSKRKLKQLVDENIVDGWDDPRMPTVSGLRRKGYTPEAIRNFCSAIGVSKANSVVDSQMLEYFIREDLQLKANAAMAVMRPLKVVITNYPEGQTEMLPVPNNAKNEAAGTREVPFSREIYIEQEDFMEVP
;
A
#
# COMPACT_ATOMS: atom_id res chain seq x y z
N VAL A 1 -15.53 -28.95 -31.89
CA VAL A 1 -14.82 -27.68 -32.09
C VAL A 1 -15.74 -26.67 -32.74
N GLU A 2 -16.32 -26.97 -33.90
CA GLU A 2 -17.17 -26.04 -34.68
C GLU A 2 -18.34 -25.45 -33.87
N GLU A 3 -19.10 -26.31 -33.16
CA GLU A 3 -20.19 -25.89 -32.28
C GLU A 3 -19.71 -24.87 -31.21
N ASN A 4 -18.55 -25.11 -30.58
CA ASN A 4 -18.00 -24.22 -29.55
C ASN A 4 -17.56 -22.89 -30.13
N LEU A 5 -17.04 -22.87 -31.35
CA LEU A 5 -16.70 -21.63 -32.06
C LEU A 5 -17.95 -20.83 -32.42
N ASP A 6 -19.03 -21.51 -32.92
CA ASP A 6 -20.32 -20.86 -33.16
C ASP A 6 -20.88 -20.24 -31.87
N LEU A 7 -20.88 -20.99 -30.78
CA LEU A 7 -21.36 -20.51 -29.49
C LEU A 7 -20.54 -19.30 -28.98
N LEU A 8 -19.23 -19.29 -29.19
CA LEU A 8 -18.38 -18.14 -28.82
C LEU A 8 -18.74 -16.90 -29.64
N GLU A 9 -18.92 -17.05 -30.95
CA GLU A 9 -19.35 -15.92 -31.82
C GLU A 9 -20.72 -15.38 -31.41
N ARG A 10 -21.64 -16.24 -31.02
CA ARG A 10 -22.95 -15.85 -30.50
C ARG A 10 -22.86 -15.20 -29.12
N MET A 11 -21.95 -15.64 -28.24
CA MET A 11 -21.64 -14.94 -26.99
C MET A 11 -21.14 -13.52 -27.26
N LYS A 12 -20.21 -13.33 -28.20
CA LYS A 12 -19.71 -12.01 -28.60
C LYS A 12 -20.81 -11.09 -29.14
N LYS A 13 -21.80 -11.64 -29.83
CA LYS A 13 -22.96 -10.88 -30.36
C LYS A 13 -24.01 -10.56 -29.28
N GLY A 14 -23.86 -11.03 -28.06
CA GLY A 14 -24.80 -10.77 -26.98
C GLY A 14 -26.10 -11.57 -27.05
N GLU A 15 -26.11 -12.72 -27.72
CA GLU A 15 -27.31 -13.55 -27.85
C GLU A 15 -27.70 -14.27 -26.54
N PHE A 16 -26.81 -14.32 -25.55
CA PHE A 16 -27.02 -15.01 -24.28
C PHE A 16 -27.00 -14.03 -23.08
N LYS A 17 -27.75 -14.38 -22.06
CA LYS A 17 -27.80 -13.62 -20.81
C LYS A 17 -26.57 -13.86 -19.93
N ASP A 18 -26.34 -12.96 -18.97
CA ASP A 18 -25.33 -13.12 -17.93
C ASP A 18 -25.48 -14.46 -17.21
N GLY A 19 -24.38 -15.20 -17.10
CA GLY A 19 -24.36 -16.52 -16.47
C GLY A 19 -24.91 -17.68 -17.29
N GLU A 20 -25.47 -17.43 -18.46
CA GLU A 20 -26.09 -18.49 -19.30
C GLU A 20 -25.03 -19.37 -19.98
N LYS A 21 -23.93 -18.78 -20.43
CA LYS A 21 -22.80 -19.44 -21.08
C LYS A 21 -21.48 -18.92 -20.55
N VAL A 22 -20.48 -19.80 -20.55
CA VAL A 22 -19.07 -19.46 -20.29
C VAL A 22 -18.20 -20.23 -21.27
N LEU A 23 -17.06 -19.67 -21.62
CA LEU A 23 -16.01 -20.39 -22.33
C LEU A 23 -15.01 -20.92 -21.32
N ARG A 24 -14.63 -22.21 -21.45
CA ARG A 24 -13.63 -22.86 -20.58
C ARG A 24 -12.44 -23.33 -21.40
N ALA A 25 -11.26 -23.26 -20.82
CA ALA A 25 -10.12 -24.03 -21.30
C ALA A 25 -10.38 -25.53 -21.07
N LYS A 26 -9.97 -26.38 -22.01
CA LYS A 26 -10.02 -27.84 -21.85
C LYS A 26 -8.62 -28.31 -21.48
N ILE A 27 -8.41 -28.63 -20.21
CA ILE A 27 -7.11 -29.03 -19.66
C ILE A 27 -7.18 -30.42 -19.06
N ASP A 28 -7.53 -30.53 -17.77
CA ASP A 28 -7.59 -31.83 -17.06
C ASP A 28 -8.51 -31.72 -15.83
N MET A 29 -9.69 -32.29 -15.90
CA MET A 29 -10.65 -32.31 -14.79
C MET A 29 -10.19 -33.16 -13.60
N THR A 30 -9.15 -33.99 -13.75
CA THR A 30 -8.61 -34.86 -12.69
C THR A 30 -7.42 -34.24 -11.98
N SER A 31 -6.92 -33.06 -12.42
CA SER A 31 -5.77 -32.38 -11.86
C SER A 31 -5.94 -32.17 -10.34
N PRO A 32 -4.88 -32.39 -9.53
CA PRO A 32 -4.90 -32.05 -8.12
C PRO A 32 -4.98 -30.51 -7.90
N ASN A 33 -4.47 -29.72 -8.86
CA ASN A 33 -4.59 -28.28 -8.85
C ASN A 33 -5.95 -27.85 -9.44
N ILE A 34 -6.81 -27.29 -8.61
CA ILE A 34 -8.16 -26.86 -9.01
C ILE A 34 -8.14 -25.85 -10.16
N ASN A 35 -7.09 -25.00 -10.24
CA ASN A 35 -6.96 -24.00 -11.30
C ASN A 35 -6.75 -24.62 -12.67
N MET A 36 -6.31 -25.88 -12.75
CA MET A 36 -6.11 -26.65 -13.99
C MET A 36 -7.36 -27.47 -14.40
N ARG A 37 -8.45 -27.41 -13.61
CA ARG A 37 -9.67 -28.17 -13.89
C ARG A 37 -10.61 -27.37 -14.80
N ASP A 38 -10.29 -27.32 -16.09
CA ASP A 38 -11.06 -26.64 -17.13
C ASP A 38 -11.57 -25.24 -16.68
N PRO A 39 -10.67 -24.30 -16.36
CA PRO A 39 -11.04 -23.00 -15.84
C PRO A 39 -11.81 -22.16 -16.85
N ILE A 40 -12.66 -21.27 -16.34
CA ILE A 40 -13.39 -20.30 -17.17
C ILE A 40 -12.40 -19.27 -17.71
N ILE A 41 -12.42 -19.03 -19.03
CA ILE A 41 -11.59 -18.04 -19.70
C ILE A 41 -12.37 -16.80 -20.12
N TYR A 42 -13.64 -16.94 -20.55
CA TYR A 42 -14.55 -15.83 -20.81
C TYR A 42 -15.90 -16.03 -20.11
N ARG A 43 -16.45 -14.95 -19.61
CA ARG A 43 -17.82 -14.84 -19.08
C ARG A 43 -18.63 -13.79 -19.83
N ILE A 44 -19.94 -13.92 -19.79
CA ILE A 44 -20.87 -12.88 -20.26
C ILE A 44 -21.15 -11.91 -19.11
N ALA A 45 -21.05 -10.62 -19.40
CA ALA A 45 -21.43 -9.55 -18.48
C ALA A 45 -21.92 -8.33 -19.32
N HIS A 46 -23.21 -8.07 -19.25
CA HIS A 46 -23.79 -6.87 -19.88
C HIS A 46 -23.63 -5.68 -18.91
N ALA A 47 -22.47 -5.03 -18.97
CA ALA A 47 -22.13 -3.89 -18.13
C ALA A 47 -21.33 -2.88 -18.93
N THR A 48 -21.65 -1.60 -18.77
CA THR A 48 -20.91 -0.51 -19.40
C THR A 48 -19.48 -0.44 -18.85
N HIS A 49 -18.50 -0.58 -19.71
CA HIS A 49 -17.09 -0.48 -19.35
C HIS A 49 -16.57 0.95 -19.52
N HIS A 50 -15.79 1.45 -18.57
CA HIS A 50 -15.35 2.85 -18.53
C HIS A 50 -14.52 3.30 -19.74
N ASN A 51 -13.82 2.40 -20.46
CA ASN A 51 -13.05 2.72 -21.67
C ASN A 51 -13.79 2.37 -22.94
N THR A 52 -14.50 1.24 -22.97
CA THR A 52 -15.08 0.68 -24.22
C THR A 52 -16.61 0.83 -24.29
N GLY A 53 -17.24 1.40 -23.25
CA GLY A 53 -18.70 1.51 -23.21
C GLY A 53 -19.38 0.15 -23.28
N ASP A 54 -20.38 0.02 -24.13
CA ASP A 54 -21.17 -1.18 -24.33
C ASP A 54 -20.72 -2.02 -25.56
N ASN A 55 -19.49 -1.79 -26.06
CA ASN A 55 -18.97 -2.50 -27.24
C ASN A 55 -18.75 -4.00 -27.01
N TRP A 56 -18.61 -4.42 -25.75
CA TRP A 56 -18.34 -5.80 -25.38
C TRP A 56 -19.33 -6.28 -24.34
N CYS A 57 -19.79 -7.51 -24.48
CA CYS A 57 -20.63 -8.22 -23.51
C CYS A 57 -19.96 -9.50 -22.98
N ILE A 58 -18.75 -9.82 -23.43
CA ILE A 58 -17.92 -10.89 -22.88
C ILE A 58 -16.63 -10.32 -22.35
N TYR A 59 -16.15 -10.85 -21.24
CA TYR A 59 -14.95 -10.39 -20.56
C TYR A 59 -14.07 -11.57 -20.17
N PRO A 60 -12.74 -11.47 -20.38
CA PRO A 60 -11.81 -12.51 -19.96
C PRO A 60 -11.77 -12.59 -18.44
N MET A 61 -11.52 -13.77 -17.92
CA MET A 61 -11.17 -13.96 -16.52
C MET A 61 -9.71 -13.62 -16.29
N TYR A 62 -9.38 -13.23 -15.05
CA TYR A 62 -8.05 -12.78 -14.67
C TYR A 62 -6.94 -13.76 -15.08
N ASP A 63 -7.11 -15.05 -14.79
CA ASP A 63 -6.10 -16.07 -15.07
C ASP A 63 -5.81 -16.27 -16.56
N PHE A 64 -6.72 -15.85 -17.42
CA PHE A 64 -6.53 -15.85 -18.87
C PHE A 64 -5.97 -14.52 -19.40
N ALA A 65 -6.49 -13.39 -18.91
CA ALA A 65 -6.05 -12.07 -19.35
C ALA A 65 -4.60 -11.78 -18.97
N HIS A 66 -4.25 -12.02 -17.70
CA HIS A 66 -2.94 -11.65 -17.14
C HIS A 66 -1.74 -12.26 -17.89
N PRO A 67 -1.65 -13.59 -18.14
CA PRO A 67 -0.52 -14.15 -18.87
C PRO A 67 -0.41 -13.62 -20.31
N LEU A 68 -1.54 -13.37 -20.97
CA LEU A 68 -1.54 -12.89 -22.35
C LEU A 68 -1.16 -11.42 -22.43
N GLU A 69 -1.65 -10.58 -21.53
CA GLU A 69 -1.26 -9.17 -21.44
C GLU A 69 0.24 -9.03 -21.14
N ASP A 70 0.76 -9.78 -20.15
CA ASP A 70 2.19 -9.81 -19.86
C ASP A 70 3.03 -10.20 -21.09
N ALA A 71 2.59 -11.22 -21.82
CA ALA A 71 3.29 -11.67 -23.01
C ALA A 71 3.24 -10.65 -24.17
N ILE A 72 2.07 -10.03 -24.40
CA ILE A 72 1.88 -8.99 -25.42
C ILE A 72 2.72 -7.75 -25.12
N GLU A 73 2.78 -7.35 -23.85
CA GLU A 73 3.55 -6.18 -23.40
C GLU A 73 5.06 -6.47 -23.24
N GLY A 74 5.51 -7.69 -23.45
CA GLY A 74 6.92 -8.08 -23.35
C GLY A 74 7.46 -8.07 -21.93
N ILE A 75 6.59 -8.29 -20.94
CA ILE A 75 6.98 -8.42 -19.53
C ILE A 75 7.86 -9.66 -19.35
N THR A 76 8.99 -9.50 -18.72
CA THR A 76 9.94 -10.59 -18.45
C THR A 76 9.72 -11.25 -17.10
N HIS A 77 9.34 -10.46 -16.08
CA HIS A 77 9.14 -10.88 -14.70
C HIS A 77 7.78 -10.37 -14.22
N SER A 78 6.82 -11.27 -14.13
CA SER A 78 5.47 -11.01 -13.62
C SER A 78 5.43 -11.25 -12.12
N ILE A 79 5.33 -10.19 -11.31
CA ILE A 79 5.42 -10.26 -9.85
C ILE A 79 4.02 -10.31 -9.24
N CYS A 80 3.74 -11.34 -8.48
CA CYS A 80 2.46 -11.58 -7.82
C CYS A 80 2.62 -11.79 -6.31
N THR A 81 1.51 -11.83 -5.59
CA THR A 81 1.47 -12.29 -4.19
C THR A 81 1.41 -13.83 -4.13
N LEU A 82 1.77 -14.42 -2.97
CA LEU A 82 1.77 -15.88 -2.77
C LEU A 82 0.41 -16.54 -3.02
N GLU A 83 -0.68 -15.80 -3.00
CA GLU A 83 -2.02 -16.28 -3.33
C GLU A 83 -2.10 -16.89 -4.75
N PHE A 84 -1.20 -16.48 -5.64
CA PHE A 84 -1.14 -16.92 -7.03
C PHE A 84 -0.12 -18.03 -7.31
N GLU A 85 0.51 -18.61 -6.30
CA GLU A 85 1.48 -19.68 -6.50
C GLU A 85 0.86 -20.90 -7.21
N ASP A 86 -0.35 -21.30 -6.79
CA ASP A 86 -1.09 -22.40 -7.42
C ASP A 86 -1.67 -22.03 -8.80
N HIS A 87 -1.70 -20.75 -9.16
CA HIS A 87 -2.13 -20.26 -10.48
C HIS A 87 -0.98 -20.29 -11.51
N ARG A 88 0.28 -20.33 -11.09
CA ARG A 88 1.44 -20.32 -12.01
C ARG A 88 1.41 -21.41 -13.07
N PRO A 89 1.03 -22.68 -12.78
CA PRO A 89 0.91 -23.72 -13.83
C PRO A 89 -0.12 -23.36 -14.90
N LEU A 90 -1.20 -22.67 -14.54
CA LEU A 90 -2.22 -22.21 -15.47
C LEU A 90 -1.71 -21.02 -16.31
N TYR A 91 -0.98 -20.07 -15.68
CA TYR A 91 -0.30 -18.97 -16.35
C TYR A 91 0.63 -19.48 -17.46
N ASP A 92 1.53 -20.41 -17.12
CA ASP A 92 2.49 -21.01 -18.06
C ASP A 92 1.76 -21.80 -19.16
N TRP A 93 0.63 -22.44 -18.82
CA TRP A 93 -0.20 -23.17 -19.77
C TRP A 93 -0.80 -22.23 -20.82
N PHE A 94 -1.37 -21.10 -20.44
CA PHE A 94 -1.95 -20.14 -21.38
C PHE A 94 -0.90 -19.52 -22.29
N VAL A 95 0.25 -19.11 -21.77
CA VAL A 95 1.36 -18.56 -22.59
C VAL A 95 1.76 -19.56 -23.68
N ARG A 96 1.87 -20.85 -23.33
CA ARG A 96 2.25 -21.90 -24.25
C ARG A 96 1.15 -22.24 -25.27
N GLU A 97 -0.08 -22.48 -24.82
CA GLU A 97 -1.17 -22.93 -25.70
C GLU A 97 -1.74 -21.83 -26.61
N CYS A 98 -1.54 -20.55 -26.23
CA CYS A 98 -1.86 -19.42 -27.08
C CYS A 98 -0.68 -19.04 -27.99
N GLU A 99 0.40 -19.82 -28.01
CA GLU A 99 1.57 -19.64 -28.88
C GLU A 99 2.15 -18.22 -28.80
N MET A 100 2.25 -17.67 -27.58
CA MET A 100 2.75 -16.31 -27.39
C MET A 100 4.25 -16.23 -27.72
N GLU A 101 4.68 -15.17 -28.41
CA GLU A 101 6.09 -14.95 -28.78
C GLU A 101 6.99 -14.71 -27.56
N SER A 102 6.47 -13.99 -26.56
CA SER A 102 7.15 -13.72 -25.30
C SER A 102 6.77 -14.76 -24.24
N THR A 103 7.74 -15.13 -23.41
CA THR A 103 7.57 -16.10 -22.32
C THR A 103 7.84 -15.43 -20.97
N PRO A 104 6.91 -14.64 -20.45
CA PRO A 104 7.04 -14.02 -19.13
C PRO A 104 7.11 -15.07 -18.04
N ARG A 105 7.81 -14.75 -16.94
CA ARG A 105 7.93 -15.64 -15.78
C ARG A 105 7.19 -15.06 -14.59
N GLN A 106 6.17 -15.77 -14.12
CA GLN A 106 5.48 -15.42 -12.86
C GLN A 106 6.34 -15.77 -11.65
N ILE A 107 6.45 -14.83 -10.71
CA ILE A 107 7.22 -14.97 -9.47
C ILE A 107 6.36 -14.43 -8.33
N GLU A 108 6.15 -15.22 -7.29
CA GLU A 108 5.32 -14.84 -6.15
C GLU A 108 6.17 -14.47 -4.95
N PHE A 109 5.70 -13.45 -4.21
CA PHE A 109 6.29 -13.02 -2.96
C PHE A 109 5.25 -12.85 -1.87
N ALA A 110 5.70 -12.97 -0.62
CA ALA A 110 4.87 -12.73 0.54
C ALA A 110 4.39 -11.27 0.58
N ARG A 111 3.14 -11.09 1.00
CA ARG A 111 2.61 -9.77 1.29
C ARG A 111 3.24 -9.23 2.58
N LEU A 112 3.58 -7.95 2.59
CA LEU A 112 3.95 -7.25 3.82
C LEU A 112 2.72 -7.14 4.74
N ASN A 113 2.79 -7.75 5.92
CA ASN A 113 1.83 -7.56 7.00
C ASN A 113 2.52 -6.85 8.15
N ILE A 114 1.83 -5.89 8.76
CA ILE A 114 2.35 -5.06 9.86
C ILE A 114 1.43 -5.24 11.05
N THR A 115 1.98 -5.35 12.25
CA THR A 115 1.21 -5.44 13.49
C THR A 115 0.33 -4.19 13.67
N ASN A 116 -0.82 -4.35 14.32
CA ASN A 116 -1.76 -3.26 14.62
C ASN A 116 -2.23 -2.45 13.40
N THR A 117 -2.14 -3.04 12.19
CA THR A 117 -2.45 -2.33 10.93
C THR A 117 -3.47 -3.11 10.11
N VAL A 118 -4.56 -2.46 9.72
CA VAL A 118 -5.57 -3.04 8.85
C VAL A 118 -5.14 -2.89 7.39
N MET A 119 -4.81 -4.01 6.72
CA MET A 119 -4.37 -4.04 5.32
C MET A 119 -5.49 -4.38 4.32
N SER A 120 -6.74 -4.49 4.78
CA SER A 120 -7.87 -4.85 3.94
C SER A 120 -8.53 -3.60 3.32
N LYS A 121 -8.47 -3.47 1.98
CA LYS A 121 -9.14 -2.38 1.25
C LYS A 121 -10.64 -2.29 1.60
N ARG A 122 -11.34 -3.41 1.71
CA ARG A 122 -12.77 -3.44 2.07
C ARG A 122 -13.05 -2.83 3.43
N LYS A 123 -12.22 -3.15 4.45
CA LYS A 123 -12.37 -2.59 5.79
C LYS A 123 -11.99 -1.10 5.83
N LEU A 124 -10.94 -0.71 5.11
CA LEU A 124 -10.54 0.70 5.01
C LEU A 124 -11.60 1.52 4.27
N LYS A 125 -12.18 0.97 3.19
CA LYS A 125 -13.30 1.61 2.50
C LYS A 125 -14.49 1.84 3.41
N GLN A 126 -14.82 0.88 4.26
CA GLN A 126 -15.91 1.02 5.24
C GLN A 126 -15.67 2.22 6.16
N LEU A 127 -14.45 2.44 6.67
CA LEU A 127 -14.12 3.60 7.51
C LEU A 127 -14.37 4.93 6.78
N VAL A 128 -14.09 4.99 5.48
CA VAL A 128 -14.35 6.17 4.66
C VAL A 128 -15.84 6.35 4.39
N ASP A 129 -16.54 5.29 4.00
CA ASP A 129 -17.98 5.34 3.68
C ASP A 129 -18.84 5.71 4.90
N GLU A 130 -18.45 5.26 6.10
CA GLU A 130 -19.13 5.56 7.37
C GLU A 130 -18.67 6.89 7.99
N ASN A 131 -17.80 7.66 7.31
CA ASN A 131 -17.24 8.93 7.78
C ASN A 131 -16.52 8.84 9.15
N ILE A 132 -15.94 7.68 9.48
CA ILE A 132 -15.12 7.50 10.68
C ILE A 132 -13.75 8.19 10.49
N VAL A 133 -13.29 8.26 9.25
CA VAL A 133 -12.09 9.00 8.82
C VAL A 133 -12.49 10.02 7.74
N ASP A 134 -11.71 11.09 7.59
CA ASP A 134 -11.99 12.19 6.66
C ASP A 134 -11.83 11.80 5.18
N GLY A 135 -11.13 10.70 4.91
CA GLY A 135 -10.89 10.21 3.55
C GLY A 135 -9.71 9.23 3.49
N TRP A 136 -9.31 8.88 2.27
CA TRP A 136 -8.21 7.94 2.02
C TRP A 136 -6.83 8.49 2.40
N ASP A 137 -6.69 9.79 2.54
CA ASP A 137 -5.49 10.50 2.98
C ASP A 137 -5.47 10.87 4.46
N ASP A 138 -6.49 10.43 5.22
CA ASP A 138 -6.51 10.64 6.68
C ASP A 138 -5.23 10.06 7.31
N PRO A 139 -4.54 10.81 8.22
CA PRO A 139 -3.31 10.34 8.86
C PRO A 139 -3.44 9.05 9.67
N ARG A 140 -4.68 8.65 10.00
CA ARG A 140 -4.99 7.37 10.67
C ARG A 140 -5.01 6.20 9.70
N MET A 141 -5.08 6.46 8.39
CA MET A 141 -5.15 5.43 7.34
C MET A 141 -3.76 4.95 6.93
N PRO A 142 -3.55 3.63 6.79
CA PRO A 142 -2.27 3.05 6.35
C PRO A 142 -2.11 3.10 4.82
N THR A 143 -2.56 4.16 4.20
CA THR A 143 -2.36 4.45 2.78
C THR A 143 -1.09 5.26 2.58
N VAL A 144 -0.50 5.23 1.40
CA VAL A 144 0.67 6.09 1.08
C VAL A 144 0.33 7.57 1.28
N SER A 145 -0.89 7.98 0.92
CA SER A 145 -1.36 9.36 1.11
C SER A 145 -1.53 9.70 2.59
N GLY A 146 -2.09 8.79 3.40
CA GLY A 146 -2.21 8.95 4.84
C GLY A 146 -0.86 9.03 5.54
N LEU A 147 0.07 8.13 5.20
CA LEU A 147 1.43 8.14 5.72
C LEU A 147 2.15 9.44 5.36
N ARG A 148 2.04 9.90 4.10
CA ARG A 148 2.61 11.18 3.66
C ARG A 148 2.06 12.35 4.47
N ARG A 149 0.74 12.41 4.67
CA ARG A 149 0.07 13.47 5.45
C ARG A 149 0.47 13.42 6.94
N LYS A 150 0.73 12.22 7.47
CA LYS A 150 1.25 12.00 8.83
C LYS A 150 2.71 12.46 8.99
N GLY A 151 3.43 12.71 7.89
CA GLY A 151 4.82 13.16 7.90
C GLY A 151 5.85 12.06 7.66
N TYR A 152 5.43 10.90 7.18
CA TYR A 152 6.33 9.81 6.82
C TYR A 152 7.04 10.13 5.51
N THR A 153 8.36 10.05 5.53
CA THR A 153 9.19 10.36 4.37
C THR A 153 9.30 9.17 3.42
N PRO A 154 9.42 9.41 2.10
CA PRO A 154 9.65 8.34 1.13
C PRO A 154 10.90 7.51 1.42
N GLU A 155 11.97 8.17 1.89
CA GLU A 155 13.24 7.53 2.24
C GLU A 155 13.08 6.56 3.40
N ALA A 156 12.39 6.97 4.47
CA ALA A 156 12.12 6.12 5.62
C ALA A 156 11.32 4.87 5.22
N ILE A 157 10.29 5.02 4.38
CA ILE A 157 9.49 3.90 3.89
C ILE A 157 10.34 2.95 3.03
N ARG A 158 11.19 3.48 2.13
CA ARG A 158 12.10 2.66 1.31
C ARG A 158 13.11 1.91 2.17
N ASN A 159 13.72 2.58 3.15
CA ASN A 159 14.69 1.96 4.07
C ASN A 159 14.03 0.85 4.88
N PHE A 160 12.82 1.06 5.37
CA PHE A 160 12.01 0.05 6.04
C PHE A 160 11.77 -1.17 5.14
N CYS A 161 11.28 -0.96 3.91
CA CYS A 161 11.06 -2.05 2.95
C CYS A 161 12.35 -2.79 2.60
N SER A 162 13.47 -2.07 2.45
CA SER A 162 14.78 -2.68 2.17
C SER A 162 15.28 -3.51 3.34
N ALA A 163 15.06 -3.08 4.56
CA ALA A 163 15.46 -3.82 5.76
C ALA A 163 14.64 -5.10 5.98
N ILE A 164 13.36 -5.10 5.61
CA ILE A 164 12.52 -6.31 5.62
C ILE A 164 12.98 -7.29 4.56
N GLY A 165 13.36 -6.78 3.39
CA GLY A 165 13.68 -7.58 2.22
C GLY A 165 12.46 -8.25 1.59
N VAL A 166 12.71 -9.17 0.64
CA VAL A 166 11.68 -9.96 -0.02
C VAL A 166 11.72 -11.42 0.43
N SER A 167 10.57 -12.04 0.61
CA SER A 167 10.45 -13.42 1.07
C SER A 167 9.30 -14.12 0.37
N LYS A 168 9.40 -15.44 0.27
CA LYS A 168 8.28 -16.33 -0.13
C LYS A 168 7.55 -16.93 1.09
N ALA A 169 7.91 -16.53 2.30
CA ALA A 169 7.24 -16.95 3.54
C ALA A 169 6.45 -15.77 4.14
N ASN A 170 5.18 -15.99 4.42
CA ASN A 170 4.35 -14.99 5.08
C ASN A 170 4.88 -14.68 6.47
N SER A 171 5.10 -13.41 6.75
CA SER A 171 5.55 -12.91 8.05
C SER A 171 4.76 -11.66 8.45
N VAL A 172 4.80 -11.33 9.74
CA VAL A 172 4.24 -10.09 10.26
C VAL A 172 5.38 -9.27 10.85
N VAL A 173 5.52 -8.04 10.39
CA VAL A 173 6.55 -7.10 10.83
C VAL A 173 5.97 -6.21 11.91
N ASP A 174 6.75 -5.91 12.94
CA ASP A 174 6.33 -5.00 14.00
C ASP A 174 6.23 -3.55 13.46
N SER A 175 5.13 -2.86 13.76
CA SER A 175 4.92 -1.45 13.44
C SER A 175 6.02 -0.54 14.02
N GLN A 176 6.60 -0.91 15.17
CA GLN A 176 7.71 -0.19 15.78
C GLN A 176 8.96 -0.13 14.88
N MET A 177 9.15 -1.14 14.02
CA MET A 177 10.24 -1.12 13.05
C MET A 177 10.04 -0.02 12.00
N LEU A 178 8.82 0.19 11.52
CA LEU A 178 8.50 1.32 10.62
C LEU A 178 8.74 2.66 11.34
N GLU A 179 8.28 2.79 12.59
CA GLU A 179 8.48 3.98 13.41
C GLU A 179 9.97 4.27 13.68
N TYR A 180 10.78 3.23 13.82
CA TYR A 180 12.23 3.37 13.94
C TYR A 180 12.83 4.05 12.71
N PHE A 181 12.55 3.57 11.50
CA PHE A 181 13.07 4.15 10.27
C PHE A 181 12.61 5.59 10.05
N ILE A 182 11.37 5.92 10.45
CA ILE A 182 10.86 7.30 10.40
C ILE A 182 11.64 8.20 11.36
N ARG A 183 11.86 7.74 12.58
CA ARG A 183 12.62 8.47 13.59
C ARG A 183 14.06 8.73 13.14
N GLU A 184 14.73 7.72 12.59
CA GLU A 184 16.09 7.84 12.06
C GLU A 184 16.18 8.90 10.96
N ASP A 185 15.24 8.90 10.02
CA ASP A 185 15.25 9.87 8.92
C ASP A 185 14.92 11.30 9.42
N LEU A 186 13.90 11.44 10.25
CA LEU A 186 13.47 12.72 10.76
C LEU A 186 14.49 13.36 11.72
N GLN A 187 15.24 12.57 12.49
CA GLN A 187 16.30 13.09 13.36
C GLN A 187 17.36 13.89 12.60
N LEU A 188 17.56 13.61 11.31
CA LEU A 188 18.54 14.30 10.47
C LEU A 188 17.93 15.46 9.66
N LYS A 189 16.62 15.41 9.39
CA LYS A 189 15.97 16.33 8.45
C LYS A 189 15.00 17.31 9.09
N ALA A 190 14.33 16.90 10.15
CA ALA A 190 13.27 17.72 10.75
C ALA A 190 13.83 18.76 11.70
N ASN A 191 13.18 19.93 11.73
CA ASN A 191 13.44 20.89 12.80
C ASN A 191 12.91 20.34 14.12
N ALA A 192 13.75 20.38 15.15
CA ALA A 192 13.37 19.96 16.49
C ALA A 192 12.69 21.12 17.22
N ALA A 193 11.53 20.89 17.77
CA ALA A 193 10.81 21.83 18.62
C ALA A 193 10.48 21.19 19.96
N MET A 194 10.52 22.00 21.02
CA MET A 194 10.07 21.59 22.34
C MET A 194 8.59 21.95 22.47
N ALA A 195 7.78 21.03 22.96
CA ALA A 195 6.38 21.28 23.30
C ALA A 195 6.17 20.98 24.79
N VAL A 196 5.54 21.90 25.50
CA VAL A 196 5.14 21.74 26.90
C VAL A 196 3.65 21.44 26.93
N MET A 197 3.27 20.22 27.24
CA MET A 197 1.89 19.74 27.17
C MET A 197 1.10 20.00 28.47
N ARG A 198 1.76 19.85 29.61
CA ARG A 198 1.21 20.15 30.96
C ARG A 198 2.06 21.22 31.62
N PRO A 199 1.84 22.52 31.29
CA PRO A 199 2.73 23.57 31.68
C PRO A 199 2.68 23.85 33.18
N LEU A 200 3.86 23.91 33.79
CA LEU A 200 4.12 24.48 35.09
C LEU A 200 4.86 25.82 34.87
N LYS A 201 4.28 26.90 35.38
CA LYS A 201 4.89 28.24 35.30
C LYS A 201 6.05 28.31 36.29
N VAL A 202 7.21 28.72 35.82
CA VAL A 202 8.41 29.01 36.62
C VAL A 202 8.72 30.48 36.53
N VAL A 203 8.91 31.13 37.68
CA VAL A 203 9.31 32.53 37.78
C VAL A 203 10.74 32.63 38.29
N ILE A 204 11.64 33.18 37.46
CA ILE A 204 13.06 33.36 37.80
C ILE A 204 13.18 34.69 38.57
N THR A 205 13.30 34.61 39.89
CA THR A 205 13.19 35.79 40.78
C THR A 205 14.30 36.80 40.64
N ASN A 206 15.48 36.39 40.20
CA ASN A 206 16.64 37.24 39.94
C ASN A 206 16.78 37.68 38.49
N TYR A 207 15.81 37.40 37.60
CA TYR A 207 15.76 37.91 36.23
C TYR A 207 14.98 39.23 36.19
N PRO A 208 15.47 40.28 35.48
CA PRO A 208 14.83 41.60 35.47
C PRO A 208 13.39 41.54 34.92
N GLU A 209 12.50 42.31 35.57
CA GLU A 209 11.12 42.42 35.09
C GLU A 209 11.05 43.16 33.75
N GLY A 210 10.19 42.64 32.84
CA GLY A 210 9.98 43.24 31.51
C GLY A 210 11.13 43.04 30.52
N GLN A 211 12.22 42.39 30.91
CA GLN A 211 13.31 42.07 30.02
C GLN A 211 13.00 40.77 29.28
N THR A 212 13.23 40.80 27.96
CA THR A 212 13.21 39.61 27.10
C THR A 212 14.47 39.61 26.25
N GLU A 213 15.18 38.52 26.22
CA GLU A 213 16.32 38.30 25.33
C GLU A 213 16.01 37.20 24.32
N MET A 214 16.60 37.32 23.13
CA MET A 214 16.45 36.33 22.07
C MET A 214 17.67 35.41 22.09
N LEU A 215 17.42 34.12 22.31
CA LEU A 215 18.46 33.13 22.40
C LEU A 215 18.51 32.29 21.10
N PRO A 216 19.68 32.17 20.45
CA PRO A 216 19.84 31.33 19.30
C PRO A 216 19.76 29.84 19.70
N VAL A 217 18.80 29.12 19.13
CA VAL A 217 18.61 27.71 19.37
C VAL A 217 18.76 26.94 18.04
N PRO A 218 19.55 25.88 17.98
CA PRO A 218 19.69 25.09 16.76
C PRO A 218 18.35 24.50 16.31
N ASN A 219 18.05 24.62 15.02
CA ASN A 219 16.86 23.99 14.43
C ASN A 219 16.93 22.46 14.50
N ASN A 220 18.13 21.91 14.40
CA ASN A 220 18.38 20.48 14.58
C ASN A 220 19.78 20.26 15.17
N ALA A 221 19.87 19.69 16.35
CA ALA A 221 21.14 19.47 17.03
C ALA A 221 22.08 18.45 16.32
N LYS A 222 21.53 17.62 15.41
CA LYS A 222 22.29 16.63 14.62
C LYS A 222 22.61 17.10 13.20
N ASN A 223 22.11 18.26 12.79
CA ASN A 223 22.29 18.81 11.45
C ASN A 223 22.56 20.31 11.52
N GLU A 224 23.82 20.69 11.54
CA GLU A 224 24.25 22.10 11.58
C GLU A 224 23.75 22.90 10.37
N ALA A 225 23.55 22.25 9.21
CA ALA A 225 23.04 22.90 8.00
C ALA A 225 21.58 23.37 8.15
N ALA A 226 20.84 22.87 9.15
CA ALA A 226 19.48 23.32 9.47
C ALA A 226 19.47 24.76 10.06
N GLY A 227 20.63 25.30 10.47
CA GLY A 227 20.77 26.63 11.04
C GLY A 227 20.16 26.75 12.44
N THR A 228 19.90 28.02 12.83
CA THR A 228 19.36 28.37 14.15
C THR A 228 18.10 29.20 14.01
N ARG A 229 17.30 29.25 15.07
CA ARG A 229 16.18 30.17 15.26
C ARG A 229 16.33 30.95 16.56
N GLU A 230 15.76 32.12 16.62
CA GLU A 230 15.69 32.91 17.82
C GLU A 230 14.48 32.51 18.66
N VAL A 231 14.71 32.24 19.96
CA VAL A 231 13.66 31.88 20.92
C VAL A 231 13.64 32.90 22.04
N PRO A 232 12.49 33.53 22.36
CA PRO A 232 12.40 34.52 23.43
C PRO A 232 12.57 33.83 24.81
N PHE A 233 13.43 34.44 25.66
CA PHE A 233 13.62 34.03 27.04
C PHE A 233 13.32 35.22 27.96
N SER A 234 12.55 34.99 29.01
CA SER A 234 12.13 36.02 29.94
C SER A 234 12.05 35.49 31.38
N ARG A 235 11.69 36.38 32.33
CA ARG A 235 11.48 36.02 33.74
C ARG A 235 10.48 34.90 33.95
N GLU A 236 9.47 34.77 33.08
CA GLU A 236 8.46 33.73 33.14
C GLU A 236 8.69 32.71 32.03
N ILE A 237 8.89 31.48 32.40
CA ILE A 237 9.04 30.33 31.51
C ILE A 237 8.07 29.20 31.90
N TYR A 238 7.92 28.21 31.04
CA TYR A 238 7.08 27.04 31.28
C TYR A 238 7.90 25.78 31.11
N ILE A 239 7.73 24.83 32.04
CA ILE A 239 8.30 23.50 32.01
C ILE A 239 7.17 22.46 32.09
N GLU A 240 7.45 21.20 31.83
CA GLU A 240 6.49 20.13 32.11
C GLU A 240 6.32 19.94 33.63
N GLN A 241 5.10 19.62 34.07
CA GLN A 241 4.84 19.34 35.48
C GLN A 241 5.68 18.16 36.02
N GLU A 242 5.99 17.19 35.14
CA GLU A 242 6.80 16.01 35.46
C GLU A 242 8.28 16.31 35.68
N ASP A 243 8.76 17.47 35.19
CA ASP A 243 10.15 17.95 35.40
C ASP A 243 10.37 18.57 36.79
N PHE A 244 9.31 18.68 37.59
CA PHE A 244 9.35 19.25 38.93
C PHE A 244 8.97 18.25 40.01
N MET A 245 9.77 18.17 41.08
CA MET A 245 9.47 17.41 42.31
C MET A 245 9.44 18.37 43.50
N GLU A 246 8.41 18.30 44.32
CA GLU A 246 8.34 19.06 45.61
C GLU A 246 9.28 18.51 46.64
N VAL A 247 9.53 17.19 46.61
CA VAL A 247 10.44 16.49 47.50
C VAL A 247 11.41 15.68 46.66
N PRO A 248 12.70 16.02 46.63
CA PRO A 248 13.72 15.33 45.82
C PRO A 248 14.08 13.94 46.36
#